data_6306f654ccaad7ad4e2519e55289d8a1
#
_entry.id   6306f654ccaad7ad4e2519e55289d8a1
#
_cell.length_a   1.000
_cell.length_b   1.000
_cell.length_c   1.000
_cell.angle_alpha   90.00
_cell.angle_beta   90.00
_cell.angle_gamma   90.00
#
_symmetry.space_group_name_H-M   'P 1'
#
loop_
_entity.id
_entity.type
_entity.pdbx_description
1 polymer ?
#
loop_
_entity_poly.entity_id
_entity_poly.type
_entity_poly.pdbx_seq_one_letter_code
_entity_poly.pdbx_strand_id
1 'polypeptide(L)'
;MMEKIQALLVAILKDLKMIRFKINEYDTDLLEKLTKIYKFKTDTVTMRIAVSISLSNGMQFKETDEYVGSNGKEFTPTSNVFGNYIDDEDNKVVYYAVMSQHYNKSLNNSDFVKLYKLHLSDGLRIWIDHLKNSETISGGHVKYLADLFSKGLALKPSVINTASTASKINVPEYKSLLTLDLGEYDDGSKVTIRLNDLLEFDNRNIAIAGMAGSGKTQLIKDVLYQISQETNNELKFIFFDYKGEGDSKSLETFLEETNCNFVDIIQNGGIDFNPLSMIKTDPRHRVFSIRSFVETIATFTPNIGISQKGILISILNDLFDDFEEKLPSVGDLFEYLDTYYTKNNKKQDSLYAGITAISSNIFNCDRTDSSLLDESLYLNLPPELSDTLRQLIVFLILDYLVTYFSSTNDCVPVDNIFPLRHVIVIDEAHIYLKNKNASIALEKMLRLLRSKGIVIIMLSQGAEDYKTKNFDFVSQVKIPICLNIQNKDYKIIEHYLGTPKSSIQLQEAIDDLSTTKGIINLSEPKTFRLAQWWKTEQALKS
;
A
#
# COMPACT_ATOMS: atom_id res chain seq x y z
N MET A 1 -7.45 6.82 34.50
CA MET A 1 -7.98 5.51 34.05
C MET A 1 -7.15 4.97 32.89
N MET A 2 -6.78 5.78 31.90
CA MET A 2 -5.92 5.40 30.77
C MET A 2 -4.52 4.94 31.19
N GLU A 3 -3.85 5.64 32.11
CA GLU A 3 -2.53 5.23 32.62
C GLU A 3 -2.56 3.82 33.27
N LYS A 4 -3.63 3.50 33.98
CA LYS A 4 -3.81 2.17 34.56
C LYS A 4 -4.04 1.09 33.50
N ILE A 5 -4.74 1.41 32.42
CA ILE A 5 -4.96 0.50 31.28
C ILE A 5 -3.66 0.32 30.50
N GLN A 6 -2.92 1.39 30.28
CA GLN A 6 -1.62 1.36 29.61
C GLN A 6 -0.54 0.63 30.42
N ALA A 7 -0.50 0.86 31.73
CA ALA A 7 0.35 0.12 32.64
C ALA A 7 -0.03 -1.38 32.69
N LEU A 8 -1.31 -1.70 32.65
CA LEU A 8 -1.82 -3.07 32.60
C LEU A 8 -1.47 -3.75 31.27
N LEU A 9 -1.62 -3.06 30.14
CA LEU A 9 -1.22 -3.55 28.81
C LEU A 9 0.29 -3.77 28.73
N VAL A 10 1.09 -2.83 29.22
CA VAL A 10 2.55 -2.95 29.27
C VAL A 10 2.98 -4.10 30.20
N ALA A 11 2.31 -4.28 31.33
CA ALA A 11 2.55 -5.40 32.25
C ALA A 11 2.18 -6.74 31.59
N ILE A 12 1.00 -6.82 30.94
CA ILE A 12 0.56 -8.00 30.19
C ILE A 12 1.53 -8.32 29.05
N LEU A 13 2.00 -7.32 28.30
CA LEU A 13 2.97 -7.47 27.22
C LEU A 13 4.35 -7.94 27.74
N LYS A 14 4.77 -7.46 28.92
CA LYS A 14 6.03 -7.85 29.54
C LYS A 14 5.99 -9.30 30.03
N ASP A 15 4.88 -9.72 30.60
CA ASP A 15 4.67 -11.09 31.07
C ASP A 15 4.47 -12.08 29.90
N LEU A 16 3.82 -11.64 28.80
CA LEU A 16 3.65 -12.45 27.59
C LEU A 16 4.98 -12.78 26.90
N LYS A 17 6.02 -11.96 27.04
CA LYS A 17 7.35 -12.22 26.46
C LYS A 17 8.04 -13.49 26.96
N MET A 18 7.63 -14.03 28.11
CA MET A 18 8.27 -15.17 28.78
C MET A 18 7.46 -16.46 28.71
N ILE A 19 6.50 -16.57 27.77
CA ILE A 19 5.68 -17.77 27.67
C ILE A 19 6.52 -18.98 27.29
N ARG A 20 6.52 -19.97 28.19
CA ARG A 20 7.14 -21.28 28.04
C ARG A 20 6.12 -22.34 28.40
N PHE A 21 5.93 -23.34 27.54
CA PHE A 21 5.02 -24.44 27.82
C PHE A 21 5.46 -25.73 27.13
N LYS A 22 4.98 -26.86 27.65
CA LYS A 22 5.12 -28.16 27.03
C LYS A 22 3.76 -28.70 26.65
N ILE A 23 3.69 -29.39 25.54
CA ILE A 23 2.54 -30.21 25.12
C ILE A 23 2.75 -31.66 25.50
N ASN A 24 1.73 -32.47 25.39
CA ASN A 24 1.86 -33.91 25.64
C ASN A 24 2.47 -34.65 24.44
N GLU A 25 2.86 -35.87 24.63
CA GLU A 25 3.50 -36.71 23.61
C GLU A 25 2.54 -36.98 22.42
N TYR A 26 1.29 -37.25 22.68
CA TYR A 26 0.30 -37.49 21.64
C TYR A 26 0.10 -36.28 20.70
N ASP A 27 -0.03 -35.10 21.25
CA ASP A 27 -0.15 -33.86 20.46
C ASP A 27 1.17 -33.53 19.74
N THR A 28 2.32 -33.92 20.30
CA THR A 28 3.63 -33.80 19.64
C THR A 28 3.68 -34.65 18.38
N ASP A 29 3.27 -35.93 18.47
CA ASP A 29 3.26 -36.85 17.33
C ASP A 29 2.31 -36.36 16.22
N LEU A 30 1.12 -35.90 16.58
CA LEU A 30 0.18 -35.33 15.61
C LEU A 30 0.73 -34.08 14.94
N LEU A 31 1.36 -33.20 15.70
CA LEU A 31 1.95 -31.96 15.22
C LEU A 31 3.05 -32.25 14.20
N GLU A 32 3.99 -33.14 14.54
CA GLU A 32 5.10 -33.54 13.66
C GLU A 32 4.61 -34.26 12.40
N LYS A 33 3.61 -35.14 12.55
CA LYS A 33 2.99 -35.84 11.43
C LYS A 33 2.35 -34.88 10.44
N LEU A 34 1.57 -33.91 10.90
CA LEU A 34 0.94 -32.89 10.05
C LEU A 34 1.98 -31.98 9.40
N THR A 35 2.99 -31.53 10.14
CA THR A 35 4.10 -30.72 9.61
C THR A 35 4.77 -31.43 8.44
N LYS A 36 5.03 -32.73 8.58
CA LYS A 36 5.68 -33.54 7.54
C LYS A 36 4.77 -33.75 6.31
N ILE A 37 3.47 -34.06 6.51
CA ILE A 37 2.50 -34.25 5.42
C ILE A 37 2.36 -33.00 4.57
N TYR A 38 2.23 -31.83 5.22
CA TYR A 38 2.04 -30.55 4.53
C TYR A 38 3.36 -29.87 4.14
N LYS A 39 4.51 -30.47 4.48
CA LYS A 39 5.86 -29.94 4.21
C LYS A 39 6.06 -28.52 4.74
N PHE A 40 5.50 -28.20 5.88
CA PHE A 40 5.73 -26.91 6.51
C PHE A 40 7.16 -26.79 7.04
N LYS A 41 7.68 -25.58 7.03
CA LYS A 41 9.05 -25.31 7.44
C LYS A 41 9.31 -25.58 8.93
N THR A 42 8.30 -25.39 9.78
CA THR A 42 8.40 -25.57 11.25
C THR A 42 7.07 -26.04 11.83
N ASP A 43 7.12 -26.76 12.95
CA ASP A 43 5.94 -27.21 13.69
C ASP A 43 5.08 -26.06 14.21
N THR A 44 5.68 -24.89 14.43
CA THR A 44 4.95 -23.70 14.89
C THR A 44 3.96 -23.18 13.86
N VAL A 45 4.18 -23.43 12.56
CA VAL A 45 3.20 -23.14 11.50
C VAL A 45 1.97 -24.04 11.66
N THR A 46 2.20 -25.34 11.82
CA THR A 46 1.13 -26.34 12.06
C THR A 46 0.35 -26.01 13.33
N MET A 47 1.03 -25.62 14.38
CA MET A 47 0.43 -25.22 15.66
C MET A 47 -0.54 -24.05 15.49
N ARG A 48 -0.12 -22.99 14.79
CA ARG A 48 -0.98 -21.83 14.53
C ARG A 48 -2.23 -22.20 13.74
N ILE A 49 -2.08 -23.02 12.72
CA ILE A 49 -3.21 -23.49 11.91
C ILE A 49 -4.17 -24.35 12.76
N ALA A 50 -3.66 -25.26 13.58
CA ALA A 50 -4.48 -26.10 14.45
C ALA A 50 -5.30 -25.27 15.45
N VAL A 51 -4.68 -24.31 16.13
CA VAL A 51 -5.38 -23.39 17.04
C VAL A 51 -6.48 -22.61 16.29
N SER A 52 -6.18 -22.14 15.08
CA SER A 52 -7.16 -21.42 14.25
C SER A 52 -8.32 -22.30 13.83
N ILE A 53 -8.09 -23.59 13.53
CA ILE A 53 -9.15 -24.57 13.21
C ILE A 53 -10.11 -24.73 14.39
N SER A 54 -9.60 -24.95 15.60
CA SER A 54 -10.42 -25.10 16.79
C SER A 54 -11.25 -23.85 17.10
N LEU A 55 -10.64 -22.69 17.05
CA LEU A 55 -11.31 -21.40 17.27
C LEU A 55 -12.39 -21.13 16.21
N SER A 56 -12.12 -21.44 14.93
CA SER A 56 -13.06 -21.21 13.83
C SER A 56 -14.28 -22.15 13.88
N ASN A 57 -14.14 -23.30 14.52
CA ASN A 57 -15.27 -24.21 14.79
C ASN A 57 -16.09 -23.80 16.02
N GLY A 58 -15.75 -22.69 16.67
CA GLY A 58 -16.49 -22.16 17.81
C GLY A 58 -16.33 -22.97 19.10
N MET A 59 -15.30 -23.84 19.19
CA MET A 59 -15.06 -24.65 20.38
C MET A 59 -14.78 -23.77 21.59
N GLN A 60 -15.50 -24.00 22.69
CA GLN A 60 -15.30 -23.32 23.96
C GLN A 60 -15.00 -24.32 25.07
N PHE A 61 -13.87 -24.16 25.72
CA PHE A 61 -13.48 -24.94 26.87
C PHE A 61 -13.95 -24.28 28.18
N LYS A 62 -14.37 -25.12 29.14
CA LYS A 62 -14.79 -24.66 30.46
C LYS A 62 -13.56 -24.36 31.33
N GLU A 63 -13.73 -23.60 32.38
CA GLU A 63 -12.64 -23.34 33.36
C GLU A 63 -12.14 -24.61 34.04
N THR A 64 -13.02 -25.62 34.16
CA THR A 64 -12.71 -26.93 34.72
C THR A 64 -11.96 -27.88 33.79
N ASP A 65 -11.91 -27.55 32.48
CA ASP A 65 -11.21 -28.40 31.53
C ASP A 65 -9.70 -28.23 31.70
N GLU A 66 -8.98 -29.33 31.78
CA GLU A 66 -7.54 -29.34 31.97
C GLU A 66 -6.84 -29.98 30.77
N TYR A 67 -5.70 -29.39 30.40
CA TYR A 67 -4.81 -29.98 29.42
C TYR A 67 -3.96 -31.07 30.10
N VAL A 68 -4.18 -32.31 29.70
CA VAL A 68 -3.55 -33.47 30.33
C VAL A 68 -2.19 -33.77 29.72
N GLY A 69 -1.16 -33.82 30.57
CA GLY A 69 0.21 -34.19 30.21
C GLY A 69 1.06 -32.99 29.73
N SER A 70 2.35 -33.11 29.97
CA SER A 70 3.38 -32.17 29.53
C SER A 70 4.71 -32.88 29.33
N ASN A 71 4.65 -34.10 28.78
CA ASN A 71 5.79 -35.00 28.58
C ASN A 71 6.33 -34.97 27.13
N GLY A 72 5.73 -34.17 26.26
CA GLY A 72 6.15 -34.01 24.87
C GLY A 72 7.00 -32.77 24.63
N LYS A 73 6.83 -32.17 23.46
CA LYS A 73 7.66 -31.05 22.96
C LYS A 73 7.51 -29.79 23.78
N GLU A 74 8.65 -29.13 24.02
CA GLU A 74 8.72 -27.86 24.73
C GLU A 74 8.84 -26.69 23.76
N PHE A 75 8.09 -25.63 24.04
CA PHE A 75 8.15 -24.36 23.33
C PHE A 75 8.60 -23.25 24.29
N THR A 76 9.62 -22.54 23.86
CA THR A 76 10.26 -21.45 24.61
C THR A 76 9.95 -20.10 23.95
N PRO A 77 10.25 -18.97 24.58
CA PRO A 77 10.07 -17.65 23.95
C PRO A 77 10.76 -17.51 22.60
N THR A 78 11.86 -18.23 22.37
CA THR A 78 12.62 -18.23 21.10
C THR A 78 12.04 -19.16 20.03
N SER A 79 11.04 -19.97 20.37
CA SER A 79 10.45 -20.96 19.45
C SER A 79 9.52 -20.34 18.39
N ASN A 80 9.32 -19.04 18.41
CA ASN A 80 8.44 -18.31 17.46
C ASN A 80 7.05 -18.95 17.28
N VAL A 81 6.42 -19.35 18.41
CA VAL A 81 5.14 -20.06 18.43
C VAL A 81 4.04 -19.26 17.72
N PHE A 82 4.01 -17.97 17.95
CA PHE A 82 2.95 -17.08 17.45
C PHE A 82 3.27 -16.47 16.09
N GLY A 83 4.49 -16.62 15.59
CA GLY A 83 4.98 -15.98 14.37
C GLY A 83 5.38 -14.52 14.60
N ASN A 84 6.24 -14.01 13.73
CA ASN A 84 6.63 -12.61 13.74
C ASN A 84 5.86 -11.87 12.65
N TYR A 85 5.43 -10.65 12.94
CA TYR A 85 4.98 -9.71 11.93
C TYR A 85 6.21 -9.11 11.22
N ILE A 86 6.00 -8.34 10.15
CA ILE A 86 7.04 -7.86 9.22
C ILE A 86 8.25 -7.17 9.91
N ASP A 87 8.09 -6.70 11.15
CA ASP A 87 9.11 -5.94 11.90
C ASP A 87 9.55 -6.60 13.23
N ASP A 88 9.67 -7.93 13.26
CA ASP A 88 10.06 -8.71 14.46
C ASP A 88 9.09 -8.57 15.68
N GLU A 89 7.92 -7.97 15.51
CA GLU A 89 6.90 -7.94 16.55
C GLU A 89 6.18 -9.30 16.64
N ASP A 90 6.14 -9.83 17.86
CA ASP A 90 5.53 -11.11 18.19
C ASP A 90 3.99 -11.03 18.11
N ASN A 91 3.36 -11.85 17.27
CA ASN A 91 1.91 -11.93 17.11
C ASN A 91 1.15 -12.46 18.36
N LYS A 92 1.82 -12.64 19.50
CA LYS A 92 1.19 -13.07 20.77
C LYS A 92 -0.02 -12.25 21.14
N VAL A 93 0.09 -10.93 20.95
CA VAL A 93 -0.99 -9.98 21.26
C VAL A 93 -2.25 -10.29 20.46
N VAL A 94 -2.09 -10.69 19.21
CA VAL A 94 -3.22 -11.07 18.34
C VAL A 94 -3.91 -12.32 18.86
N TYR A 95 -3.14 -13.37 19.21
CA TYR A 95 -3.71 -14.61 19.78
C TYR A 95 -4.36 -14.37 21.13
N TYR A 96 -3.74 -13.52 21.96
CA TYR A 96 -4.31 -13.14 23.25
C TYR A 96 -5.64 -12.38 23.09
N ALA A 97 -5.70 -11.42 22.18
CA ALA A 97 -6.90 -10.63 21.90
C ALA A 97 -8.03 -11.52 21.34
N VAL A 98 -7.71 -12.38 20.35
CA VAL A 98 -8.68 -13.32 19.76
C VAL A 98 -9.25 -14.28 20.81
N MET A 99 -8.39 -14.87 21.64
CA MET A 99 -8.85 -15.76 22.71
C MET A 99 -9.66 -15.01 23.78
N SER A 100 -9.22 -13.83 24.21
CA SER A 100 -9.98 -13.02 25.16
C SER A 100 -11.36 -12.65 24.63
N GLN A 101 -11.47 -12.34 23.34
CA GLN A 101 -12.73 -12.08 22.66
C GLN A 101 -13.59 -13.35 22.56
N HIS A 102 -12.99 -14.49 22.18
CA HIS A 102 -13.69 -15.77 22.04
C HIS A 102 -14.33 -16.23 23.36
N TYR A 103 -13.67 -15.99 24.50
CA TYR A 103 -14.16 -16.31 25.84
C TYR A 103 -14.86 -15.13 26.53
N ASN A 104 -14.97 -13.99 25.88
CA ASN A 104 -15.58 -12.75 26.42
C ASN A 104 -15.03 -12.37 27.82
N LYS A 105 -13.74 -12.58 28.05
CA LYS A 105 -13.05 -12.24 29.30
C LYS A 105 -11.59 -11.89 29.08
N SER A 106 -11.02 -11.07 29.97
CA SER A 106 -9.57 -10.85 30.01
C SER A 106 -8.90 -12.09 30.58
N LEU A 107 -7.91 -12.62 29.87
CA LEU A 107 -7.17 -13.81 30.26
C LEU A 107 -5.90 -13.39 31.01
N ASN A 108 -5.50 -14.13 32.04
CA ASN A 108 -4.15 -14.06 32.56
C ASN A 108 -3.23 -15.01 31.76
N ASN A 109 -1.92 -14.95 31.97
CA ASN A 109 -0.96 -15.78 31.23
C ASN A 109 -1.18 -17.29 31.40
N SER A 110 -1.54 -17.73 32.60
CA SER A 110 -1.79 -19.14 32.89
C SER A 110 -3.00 -19.64 32.13
N ASP A 111 -4.12 -18.89 32.17
CA ASP A 111 -5.35 -19.21 31.46
C ASP A 111 -5.15 -19.17 29.95
N PHE A 112 -4.41 -18.16 29.45
CA PHE A 112 -4.07 -18.08 28.03
C PHE A 112 -3.29 -19.31 27.55
N VAL A 113 -2.24 -19.70 28.26
CA VAL A 113 -1.43 -20.89 27.91
C VAL A 113 -2.26 -22.17 28.01
N LYS A 114 -3.09 -22.30 29.03
CA LYS A 114 -4.00 -23.44 29.21
C LYS A 114 -4.95 -23.56 28.03
N LEU A 115 -5.67 -22.48 27.69
CA LEU A 115 -6.62 -22.45 26.59
C LEU A 115 -5.94 -22.65 25.23
N TYR A 116 -4.76 -22.05 25.03
CA TYR A 116 -3.97 -22.25 23.82
C TYR A 116 -3.63 -23.73 23.59
N LYS A 117 -3.21 -24.45 24.63
CA LYS A 117 -2.92 -25.89 24.58
C LYS A 117 -4.15 -26.73 24.30
N LEU A 118 -5.31 -26.39 24.89
CA LEU A 118 -6.57 -27.06 24.67
C LEU A 118 -7.04 -26.90 23.21
N HIS A 119 -7.00 -25.66 22.69
CA HIS A 119 -7.33 -25.39 21.29
C HIS A 119 -6.35 -26.05 20.32
N LEU A 120 -5.06 -26.11 20.67
CA LEU A 120 -4.07 -26.82 19.88
C LEU A 120 -4.43 -28.31 19.77
N SER A 121 -4.70 -28.96 20.90
CA SER A 121 -5.05 -30.39 20.94
C SER A 121 -6.32 -30.69 20.14
N ASP A 122 -7.36 -29.88 20.33
CA ASP A 122 -8.62 -30.02 19.61
C ASP A 122 -8.44 -29.82 18.11
N GLY A 123 -7.76 -28.77 17.69
CA GLY A 123 -7.52 -28.47 16.28
C GLY A 123 -6.65 -29.53 15.57
N LEU A 124 -5.65 -30.10 16.25
CA LEU A 124 -4.86 -31.19 15.71
C LEU A 124 -5.72 -32.45 15.47
N ARG A 125 -6.64 -32.78 16.38
CA ARG A 125 -7.56 -33.91 16.23
C ARG A 125 -8.54 -33.68 15.08
N ILE A 126 -9.19 -32.54 15.03
CA ILE A 126 -10.07 -32.16 13.92
C ILE A 126 -9.34 -32.30 12.58
N TRP A 127 -8.11 -31.78 12.50
CA TRP A 127 -7.34 -31.80 11.27
C TRP A 127 -6.94 -33.22 10.84
N ILE A 128 -6.51 -34.06 11.77
CA ILE A 128 -6.17 -35.47 11.51
C ILE A 128 -7.40 -36.28 11.09
N ASP A 129 -8.56 -36.06 11.67
CA ASP A 129 -9.78 -36.76 11.32
C ASP A 129 -10.27 -36.38 9.92
N HIS A 130 -10.14 -35.12 9.54
CA HIS A 130 -10.37 -34.70 8.15
C HIS A 130 -9.39 -35.34 7.17
N LEU A 131 -8.13 -35.52 7.54
CA LEU A 131 -7.14 -36.21 6.72
C LEU A 131 -7.53 -37.64 6.47
N LYS A 132 -7.88 -38.41 7.50
CA LYS A 132 -8.30 -39.80 7.39
C LYS A 132 -9.52 -39.97 6.47
N ASN A 133 -10.48 -39.05 6.55
CA ASN A 133 -11.69 -39.07 5.74
C ASN A 133 -11.46 -38.61 4.29
N SER A 134 -10.33 -37.92 3.99
CA SER A 134 -9.99 -37.43 2.66
C SER A 134 -8.94 -38.26 1.92
N GLU A 135 -8.41 -39.33 2.51
CA GLU A 135 -7.38 -40.20 1.90
C GLU A 135 -7.85 -40.88 0.61
N THR A 136 -9.17 -40.97 0.38
CA THR A 136 -9.77 -41.55 -0.84
C THR A 136 -9.87 -40.56 -2.01
N ILE A 137 -9.58 -39.26 -1.81
CA ILE A 137 -9.71 -38.21 -2.82
C ILE A 137 -8.32 -37.69 -3.17
N SER A 138 -7.92 -37.84 -4.43
CA SER A 138 -6.64 -37.28 -4.90
C SER A 138 -6.52 -35.78 -4.59
N GLY A 139 -5.50 -35.38 -3.79
CA GLY A 139 -5.28 -33.99 -3.36
C GLY A 139 -6.20 -33.51 -2.23
N GLY A 140 -7.00 -34.37 -1.59
CA GLY A 140 -7.99 -33.99 -0.55
C GLY A 140 -7.40 -33.25 0.66
N HIS A 141 -6.15 -33.56 1.05
CA HIS A 141 -5.47 -32.87 2.15
C HIS A 141 -5.19 -31.39 1.84
N VAL A 142 -4.79 -31.05 0.61
CA VAL A 142 -4.58 -29.66 0.19
C VAL A 142 -5.92 -28.92 0.06
N LYS A 143 -6.94 -29.61 -0.46
CA LYS A 143 -8.28 -29.06 -0.62
C LYS A 143 -8.88 -28.61 0.71
N TYR A 144 -8.72 -29.39 1.78
CA TYR A 144 -9.22 -29.01 3.10
C TYR A 144 -8.68 -27.67 3.59
N LEU A 145 -7.36 -27.45 3.47
CA LEU A 145 -6.78 -26.16 3.82
C LEU A 145 -7.24 -25.04 2.88
N ALA A 146 -7.32 -25.31 1.58
CA ALA A 146 -7.82 -24.34 0.61
C ALA A 146 -9.27 -23.92 0.92
N ASP A 147 -10.13 -24.88 1.29
CA ASP A 147 -11.52 -24.61 1.68
C ASP A 147 -11.60 -23.80 2.98
N LEU A 148 -10.74 -24.07 3.97
CA LEU A 148 -10.65 -23.29 5.21
C LEU A 148 -10.21 -21.84 4.92
N PHE A 149 -9.18 -21.65 4.09
CA PHE A 149 -8.75 -20.32 3.69
C PHE A 149 -9.84 -19.59 2.89
N SER A 150 -10.51 -20.28 1.96
CA SER A 150 -11.60 -19.70 1.18
C SER A 150 -12.80 -19.30 2.07
N LYS A 151 -13.15 -20.11 3.05
CA LYS A 151 -14.17 -19.76 4.06
C LYS A 151 -13.74 -18.55 4.90
N GLY A 152 -12.47 -18.49 5.33
CA GLY A 152 -11.94 -17.35 6.07
C GLY A 152 -11.96 -16.05 5.25
N LEU A 153 -11.65 -16.13 3.95
CA LEU A 153 -11.74 -15.00 3.02
C LEU A 153 -13.19 -14.61 2.70
N ALA A 154 -14.10 -15.58 2.67
CA ALA A 154 -15.54 -15.35 2.44
C ALA A 154 -16.29 -14.82 3.67
N LEU A 155 -15.74 -15.03 4.88
CA LEU A 155 -16.22 -14.38 6.09
C LEU A 155 -15.90 -12.88 5.96
N LYS A 156 -16.85 -12.14 5.35
CA LYS A 156 -16.86 -10.68 5.57
C LYS A 156 -16.82 -10.49 7.09
N PRO A 157 -15.93 -9.67 7.64
CA PRO A 157 -15.98 -9.35 9.06
C PRO A 157 -17.43 -8.94 9.33
N SER A 158 -18.14 -9.74 10.15
CA SER A 158 -19.43 -9.32 10.67
C SER A 158 -19.14 -8.04 11.42
N VAL A 159 -19.52 -6.92 10.82
CA VAL A 159 -19.46 -5.61 11.45
C VAL A 159 -20.23 -5.79 12.74
N ILE A 160 -19.52 -5.88 13.86
CA ILE A 160 -20.13 -5.64 15.16
C ILE A 160 -20.73 -4.25 15.02
N ASN A 161 -22.07 -4.21 14.92
CA ASN A 161 -22.84 -2.98 14.94
C ASN A 161 -22.71 -2.36 16.33
N THR A 162 -21.53 -1.80 16.62
CA THR A 162 -21.40 -0.71 17.54
C THR A 162 -21.61 0.54 16.69
N ALA A 163 -22.75 1.15 16.90
CA ALA A 163 -23.17 2.35 16.22
C ALA A 163 -22.06 3.42 16.19
N SER A 164 -21.29 3.42 15.14
CA SER A 164 -20.82 4.57 14.42
C SER A 164 -20.91 4.16 12.95
N THR A 165 -22.00 4.54 12.33
CA THR A 165 -22.17 4.58 10.89
C THR A 165 -21.16 5.59 10.33
N ALA A 166 -19.89 5.23 10.29
CA ALA A 166 -19.04 5.76 9.24
C ALA A 166 -19.65 5.20 7.95
N SER A 167 -20.50 5.97 7.31
CA SER A 167 -20.97 5.71 5.97
C SER A 167 -19.73 5.41 5.14
N LYS A 168 -19.63 4.18 4.59
CA LYS A 168 -18.52 3.86 3.68
C LYS A 168 -18.56 4.90 2.58
N ILE A 169 -17.45 5.60 2.41
CA ILE A 169 -17.32 6.67 1.44
C ILE A 169 -17.65 6.07 0.08
N ASN A 170 -18.73 6.55 -0.52
CA ASN A 170 -19.14 6.14 -1.87
C ASN A 170 -18.35 7.00 -2.85
N VAL A 171 -17.25 6.47 -3.36
CA VAL A 171 -16.43 7.15 -4.36
C VAL A 171 -17.03 6.87 -5.73
N PRO A 172 -17.21 7.89 -6.58
CA PRO A 172 -17.64 7.70 -7.96
C PRO A 172 -16.76 6.68 -8.69
N GLU A 173 -17.38 5.87 -9.55
CA GLU A 173 -16.70 4.83 -10.32
C GLU A 173 -16.99 5.02 -11.80
N TYR A 174 -15.97 5.19 -12.60
CA TYR A 174 -16.08 5.09 -14.06
C TYR A 174 -16.19 3.60 -14.46
N LYS A 175 -17.29 3.22 -15.09
CA LYS A 175 -17.66 1.82 -15.36
C LYS A 175 -17.69 1.44 -16.83
N SER A 176 -17.39 2.38 -17.72
CA SER A 176 -17.31 2.11 -19.15
C SER A 176 -15.91 1.66 -19.57
N LEU A 177 -15.79 1.07 -20.73
CA LEU A 177 -14.50 0.71 -21.30
C LEU A 177 -13.70 1.98 -21.62
N LEU A 178 -12.47 2.04 -21.15
CA LEU A 178 -11.53 3.13 -21.44
C LEU A 178 -10.47 2.64 -22.43
N THR A 179 -10.52 3.19 -23.65
CA THR A 179 -9.55 2.89 -24.71
C THR A 179 -8.61 4.08 -24.88
N LEU A 180 -7.32 3.83 -24.84
CA LEU A 180 -6.28 4.85 -24.98
C LEU A 180 -5.44 4.60 -26.22
N ASP A 181 -5.17 5.63 -26.99
CA ASP A 181 -4.31 5.64 -28.16
C ASP A 181 -2.91 6.10 -27.75
N LEU A 182 -1.93 5.20 -27.83
CA LEU A 182 -0.54 5.50 -27.47
C LEU A 182 0.29 6.03 -28.64
N GLY A 183 -0.25 5.92 -29.87
CA GLY A 183 0.42 6.35 -31.09
C GLY A 183 0.17 5.42 -32.28
N GLU A 184 1.09 5.36 -33.22
CA GLU A 184 0.91 4.67 -34.49
C GLU A 184 2.13 3.81 -34.86
N TYR A 185 1.88 2.62 -35.38
CA TYR A 185 2.92 1.82 -36.03
C TYR A 185 3.32 2.46 -37.38
N ASP A 186 4.43 2.00 -37.97
CA ASP A 186 4.93 2.52 -39.24
C ASP A 186 3.98 2.25 -40.43
N ASP A 187 3.10 1.25 -40.32
CA ASP A 187 2.04 0.97 -41.29
C ASP A 187 0.78 1.88 -41.15
N GLY A 188 0.80 2.81 -40.19
CA GLY A 188 -0.30 3.71 -39.89
C GLY A 188 -1.40 3.13 -39.02
N SER A 189 -1.29 1.88 -38.59
CA SER A 189 -2.24 1.31 -37.62
C SER A 189 -2.02 1.88 -36.22
N LYS A 190 -3.09 2.09 -35.48
CA LYS A 190 -3.04 2.67 -34.13
C LYS A 190 -2.56 1.66 -33.08
N VAL A 191 -1.83 2.16 -32.10
CA VAL A 191 -1.43 1.41 -30.91
C VAL A 191 -2.39 1.78 -29.79
N THR A 192 -3.41 0.96 -29.60
CA THR A 192 -4.45 1.18 -28.60
C THR A 192 -4.33 0.17 -27.46
N ILE A 193 -4.68 0.61 -26.25
CA ILE A 193 -4.86 -0.24 -25.08
C ILE A 193 -6.25 -0.06 -24.48
N ARG A 194 -6.90 -1.15 -24.10
CA ARG A 194 -8.19 -1.16 -23.40
C ARG A 194 -7.90 -1.26 -21.91
N LEU A 195 -7.61 -0.11 -21.28
CA LEU A 195 -6.95 -0.02 -19.97
C LEU A 195 -7.63 -0.83 -18.87
N ASN A 196 -8.95 -0.86 -18.85
CA ASN A 196 -9.73 -1.51 -17.80
C ASN A 196 -10.48 -2.78 -18.25
N ASP A 197 -10.10 -3.34 -19.41
CA ASP A 197 -10.57 -4.63 -19.87
C ASP A 197 -9.78 -5.76 -19.20
N LEU A 198 -10.45 -6.59 -18.39
CA LEU A 198 -9.84 -7.72 -17.70
C LEU A 198 -9.42 -8.88 -18.63
N LEU A 199 -9.89 -8.88 -19.88
CA LEU A 199 -9.44 -9.84 -20.89
C LEU A 199 -8.04 -9.48 -21.43
N GLU A 200 -7.66 -8.20 -21.37
CA GLU A 200 -6.33 -7.73 -21.76
C GLU A 200 -5.37 -7.58 -20.57
N PHE A 201 -5.86 -6.97 -19.49
CA PHE A 201 -5.00 -6.61 -18.35
C PHE A 201 -5.65 -6.96 -17.00
N ASP A 202 -5.01 -7.87 -16.27
CA ASP A 202 -5.36 -8.19 -14.89
C ASP A 202 -4.88 -7.09 -13.90
N ASN A 203 -3.98 -6.21 -14.33
CA ASN A 203 -3.47 -5.06 -13.62
C ASN A 203 -3.36 -3.87 -14.59
N ARG A 204 -3.74 -2.67 -14.15
CA ARG A 204 -3.88 -1.45 -14.96
C ARG A 204 -2.75 -0.45 -14.73
N ASN A 205 -1.74 -0.81 -13.93
CA ASN A 205 -0.60 0.06 -13.70
C ASN A 205 0.28 0.12 -14.95
N ILE A 206 0.73 1.34 -15.26
CA ILE A 206 1.56 1.66 -16.42
C ILE A 206 2.95 2.07 -15.92
N ALA A 207 4.00 1.59 -16.57
CA ALA A 207 5.35 2.08 -16.37
C ALA A 207 5.92 2.58 -17.70
N ILE A 208 6.53 3.76 -17.68
CA ILE A 208 7.15 4.37 -18.86
C ILE A 208 8.62 4.62 -18.57
N ALA A 209 9.50 3.90 -19.27
CA ALA A 209 10.93 4.11 -19.20
C ALA A 209 11.39 4.94 -20.43
N GLY A 210 12.22 5.98 -20.21
CA GLY A 210 12.73 6.79 -21.29
C GLY A 210 13.67 7.90 -20.80
N MET A 211 14.77 8.13 -21.49
CA MET A 211 15.71 9.20 -21.13
C MET A 211 15.09 10.60 -21.27
N ALA A 212 15.79 11.63 -20.81
CA ALA A 212 15.38 13.01 -21.04
C ALA A 212 15.19 13.30 -22.54
N GLY A 213 14.11 14.00 -22.89
CA GLY A 213 13.77 14.29 -24.29
C GLY A 213 13.19 13.12 -25.10
N SER A 214 12.97 11.93 -24.53
CA SER A 214 12.39 10.78 -25.23
C SER A 214 10.88 10.90 -25.53
N GLY A 215 10.19 11.88 -24.97
CA GLY A 215 8.76 12.12 -25.17
C GLY A 215 7.86 11.64 -24.04
N LYS A 216 8.38 11.20 -22.88
CA LYS A 216 7.57 10.73 -21.72
C LYS A 216 6.46 11.71 -21.35
N THR A 217 6.82 12.97 -21.10
CA THR A 217 5.87 14.02 -20.69
C THR A 217 4.83 14.33 -21.77
N GLN A 218 5.22 14.24 -23.03
CA GLN A 218 4.30 14.43 -24.15
C GLN A 218 3.29 13.30 -24.25
N LEU A 219 3.74 12.05 -24.14
CA LEU A 219 2.88 10.87 -24.14
C LEU A 219 1.90 10.88 -22.95
N ILE A 220 2.40 11.15 -21.75
CA ILE A 220 1.52 11.09 -20.56
C ILE A 220 0.49 12.22 -20.54
N LYS A 221 0.84 13.43 -21.01
CA LYS A 221 -0.12 14.52 -21.15
C LYS A 221 -1.22 14.17 -22.16
N ASP A 222 -0.85 13.56 -23.30
CA ASP A 222 -1.83 13.10 -24.29
C ASP A 222 -2.75 12.01 -23.72
N VAL A 223 -2.19 11.03 -23.01
CA VAL A 223 -2.95 9.98 -22.31
C VAL A 223 -3.92 10.57 -21.27
N LEU A 224 -3.48 11.54 -20.46
CA LEU A 224 -4.35 12.19 -19.47
C LEU A 224 -5.45 13.02 -20.13
N TYR A 225 -5.16 13.68 -21.25
CA TYR A 225 -6.16 14.35 -22.06
C TYR A 225 -7.22 13.36 -22.57
N GLN A 226 -6.79 12.23 -23.16
CA GLN A 226 -7.72 11.19 -23.62
C GLN A 226 -8.58 10.65 -22.47
N ILE A 227 -8.00 10.38 -21.30
CA ILE A 227 -8.73 9.96 -20.10
C ILE A 227 -9.79 11.00 -19.74
N SER A 228 -9.44 12.28 -19.72
CA SER A 228 -10.35 13.36 -19.37
C SER A 228 -11.50 13.48 -20.37
N GLN A 229 -11.23 13.39 -21.68
CA GLN A 229 -12.25 13.47 -22.73
C GLN A 229 -13.16 12.24 -22.73
N GLU A 230 -12.61 11.02 -22.74
CA GLU A 230 -13.37 9.77 -22.78
C GLU A 230 -14.25 9.57 -21.53
N THR A 231 -13.84 10.13 -20.39
CA THR A 231 -14.59 10.01 -19.14
C THR A 231 -15.40 11.26 -18.80
N ASN A 232 -15.46 12.27 -19.69
CA ASN A 232 -16.06 13.58 -19.40
C ASN A 232 -15.59 14.18 -18.07
N ASN A 233 -14.30 14.04 -17.76
CA ASN A 233 -13.69 14.44 -16.51
C ASN A 233 -14.27 13.75 -15.24
N GLU A 234 -14.93 12.61 -15.37
CA GLU A 234 -15.37 11.82 -14.20
C GLU A 234 -14.18 11.16 -13.50
N LEU A 235 -13.23 10.63 -14.28
CA LEU A 235 -12.01 10.01 -13.74
C LEU A 235 -10.95 11.08 -13.49
N LYS A 236 -10.75 11.42 -12.22
CA LYS A 236 -9.78 12.42 -11.81
C LYS A 236 -8.36 11.87 -11.77
N PHE A 237 -7.37 12.76 -11.85
CA PHE A 237 -5.96 12.38 -11.72
C PHE A 237 -5.17 13.35 -10.82
N ILE A 238 -4.07 12.83 -10.26
CA ILE A 238 -3.03 13.64 -9.63
C ILE A 238 -1.73 13.39 -10.36
N PHE A 239 -1.13 14.44 -10.88
CA PHE A 239 0.18 14.42 -11.53
C PHE A 239 1.22 15.05 -10.61
N PHE A 240 2.18 14.27 -10.13
CA PHE A 240 3.33 14.77 -9.38
C PHE A 240 4.46 15.13 -10.35
N ASP A 241 4.62 16.41 -10.67
CA ASP A 241 5.73 16.90 -11.47
C ASP A 241 6.96 17.17 -10.58
N TYR A 242 7.80 16.14 -10.46
CA TYR A 242 9.00 16.23 -9.61
C TYR A 242 10.09 17.10 -10.21
N LYS A 243 10.12 17.31 -11.52
CA LYS A 243 11.09 18.22 -12.15
C LYS A 243 10.79 19.68 -11.84
N GLY A 244 9.51 19.99 -11.64
CA GLY A 244 9.07 21.34 -11.41
C GLY A 244 9.31 22.25 -12.63
N GLU A 245 9.31 21.68 -13.83
CA GLU A 245 9.52 22.40 -15.09
C GLU A 245 8.21 22.97 -15.67
N GLY A 246 7.06 22.59 -15.10
CA GLY A 246 5.76 23.08 -15.52
C GLY A 246 5.51 24.53 -15.06
N ASP A 247 5.02 25.36 -15.95
CA ASP A 247 4.43 26.65 -15.61
C ASP A 247 3.01 26.77 -16.16
N SER A 248 2.17 27.53 -15.47
CA SER A 248 0.74 27.62 -15.79
C SER A 248 0.45 28.09 -17.23
N LYS A 249 1.32 28.92 -17.83
CA LYS A 249 1.13 29.43 -19.19
C LYS A 249 1.45 28.36 -20.24
N SER A 250 2.56 27.63 -20.07
CA SER A 250 2.93 26.55 -20.98
C SER A 250 2.00 25.36 -20.90
N LEU A 251 1.23 25.26 -19.80
CA LEU A 251 0.26 24.19 -19.54
C LEU A 251 -1.19 24.64 -19.80
N GLU A 252 -1.46 25.91 -20.13
CA GLU A 252 -2.79 26.52 -20.18
C GLU A 252 -3.81 25.62 -20.91
N THR A 253 -3.54 25.28 -22.18
CA THR A 253 -4.44 24.43 -22.98
C THR A 253 -4.64 23.05 -22.36
N PHE A 254 -3.58 22.44 -21.80
CA PHE A 254 -3.69 21.13 -21.13
C PHE A 254 -4.57 21.22 -19.88
N LEU A 255 -4.40 22.25 -19.07
CA LEU A 255 -5.16 22.46 -17.84
C LEU A 255 -6.66 22.71 -18.15
N GLU A 256 -6.95 23.54 -19.17
CA GLU A 256 -8.32 23.81 -19.60
C GLU A 256 -9.00 22.55 -20.14
N GLU A 257 -8.38 21.84 -21.08
CA GLU A 257 -8.93 20.67 -21.74
C GLU A 257 -9.11 19.45 -20.81
N THR A 258 -8.30 19.37 -19.76
CA THR A 258 -8.42 18.29 -18.76
C THR A 258 -9.17 18.71 -17.50
N ASN A 259 -9.66 19.95 -17.44
CA ASN A 259 -10.24 20.55 -16.24
C ASN A 259 -9.37 20.28 -14.99
N CYS A 260 -8.08 20.59 -15.14
CA CYS A 260 -7.04 20.28 -14.14
C CYS A 260 -6.55 21.54 -13.47
N ASN A 261 -6.50 21.54 -12.15
CA ASN A 261 -5.93 22.63 -11.38
C ASN A 261 -4.40 22.51 -11.29
N PHE A 262 -3.72 23.61 -11.62
CA PHE A 262 -2.27 23.73 -11.45
C PHE A 262 -1.94 24.28 -10.07
N VAL A 263 -1.15 23.55 -9.30
CA VAL A 263 -0.70 23.94 -7.98
C VAL A 263 0.82 24.04 -7.98
N ASP A 264 1.33 25.27 -7.97
CA ASP A 264 2.71 25.54 -7.63
C ASP A 264 2.80 25.73 -6.11
N ILE A 265 3.50 24.80 -5.45
CA ILE A 265 3.55 24.75 -3.98
C ILE A 265 4.14 26.03 -3.37
N ILE A 266 5.05 26.72 -4.09
CA ILE A 266 5.67 27.95 -3.60
C ILE A 266 4.82 29.17 -3.92
N GLN A 267 4.27 29.25 -5.15
CA GLN A 267 3.61 30.46 -5.65
C GLN A 267 2.13 30.55 -5.28
N ASN A 268 1.42 29.42 -5.16
CA ASN A 268 -0.03 29.40 -5.00
C ASN A 268 -0.51 29.26 -3.55
N GLY A 269 0.37 29.41 -2.57
CA GLY A 269 -0.01 29.34 -1.15
C GLY A 269 -0.21 27.94 -0.60
N GLY A 270 0.38 26.94 -1.26
CA GLY A 270 0.38 25.55 -0.82
C GLY A 270 -0.72 24.69 -1.41
N ILE A 271 -0.73 23.43 -0.99
CA ILE A 271 -1.69 22.41 -1.41
C ILE A 271 -2.92 22.52 -0.49
N ASP A 272 -4.13 22.53 -1.06
CA ASP A 272 -5.37 22.48 -0.29
C ASP A 272 -5.61 21.08 0.30
N PHE A 273 -4.76 20.74 1.26
CA PHE A 273 -4.71 19.43 1.89
C PHE A 273 -4.15 19.54 3.30
N ASN A 274 -4.81 18.87 4.25
CA ASN A 274 -4.30 18.73 5.61
C ASN A 274 -3.76 17.31 5.84
N PRO A 275 -2.43 17.08 5.94
CA PRO A 275 -1.88 15.75 6.18
C PRO A 275 -2.37 15.10 7.47
N LEU A 276 -2.78 15.89 8.48
CA LEU A 276 -3.31 15.36 9.73
C LEU A 276 -4.72 14.78 9.58
N SER A 277 -5.41 15.03 8.45
CA SER A 277 -6.74 14.46 8.16
C SER A 277 -6.73 12.92 8.04
N MET A 278 -5.56 12.31 7.80
CA MET A 278 -5.42 10.85 7.82
C MET A 278 -5.46 10.25 9.23
N ILE A 279 -5.25 11.07 10.27
CA ILE A 279 -5.28 10.62 11.66
C ILE A 279 -6.73 10.54 12.12
N LYS A 280 -7.15 9.33 12.51
CA LYS A 280 -8.52 9.08 12.96
C LYS A 280 -8.79 9.72 14.32
N THR A 281 -9.96 10.34 14.47
CA THR A 281 -10.38 10.96 15.72
C THR A 281 -10.79 9.91 16.78
N ASP A 282 -11.31 8.75 16.36
CA ASP A 282 -11.63 7.67 17.28
C ASP A 282 -10.38 7.15 18.00
N PRO A 283 -10.38 7.13 19.36
CA PRO A 283 -9.18 6.80 20.13
C PRO A 283 -8.55 5.44 19.83
N ARG A 284 -9.34 4.45 19.39
CA ARG A 284 -8.84 3.10 19.07
C ARG A 284 -8.02 3.07 17.78
N HIS A 285 -8.48 3.80 16.78
CA HIS A 285 -7.81 3.88 15.47
C HIS A 285 -6.76 4.98 15.42
N ARG A 286 -6.89 6.02 16.29
CA ARG A 286 -5.97 7.16 16.38
C ARG A 286 -4.52 6.71 16.61
N VAL A 287 -4.31 5.78 17.55
CA VAL A 287 -2.96 5.27 17.88
C VAL A 287 -2.25 4.70 16.65
N PHE A 288 -2.96 3.95 15.82
CA PHE A 288 -2.37 3.36 14.61
C PHE A 288 -2.14 4.40 13.51
N SER A 289 -3.08 5.32 13.31
CA SER A 289 -2.94 6.37 12.30
C SER A 289 -1.86 7.40 12.67
N ILE A 290 -1.71 7.75 13.95
CA ILE A 290 -0.57 8.55 14.44
C ILE A 290 0.75 7.84 14.14
N ARG A 291 0.85 6.54 14.42
CA ARG A 291 2.07 5.78 14.14
C ARG A 291 2.39 5.75 12.65
N SER A 292 1.39 5.53 11.79
CA SER A 292 1.58 5.57 10.34
C SER A 292 2.12 6.92 9.89
N PHE A 293 1.51 8.01 10.33
CA PHE A 293 1.96 9.37 10.03
C PHE A 293 3.40 9.61 10.50
N VAL A 294 3.74 9.21 11.74
CA VAL A 294 5.09 9.37 12.30
C VAL A 294 6.12 8.54 11.53
N GLU A 295 5.77 7.34 11.07
CA GLU A 295 6.66 6.52 10.23
C GLU A 295 6.90 7.17 8.86
N THR A 296 5.87 7.77 8.26
CA THR A 296 6.02 8.53 7.00
C THR A 296 6.96 9.72 7.19
N ILE A 297 6.76 10.54 8.24
CA ILE A 297 7.68 11.65 8.58
C ILE A 297 9.11 11.13 8.77
N ALA A 298 9.29 10.07 9.57
CA ALA A 298 10.62 9.53 9.88
C ALA A 298 11.31 8.86 8.68
N THR A 299 10.55 8.34 7.74
CA THR A 299 11.08 7.72 6.52
C THR A 299 11.72 8.77 5.61
N PHE A 300 11.09 9.93 5.48
CA PHE A 300 11.51 10.99 4.57
C PHE A 300 12.21 12.18 5.25
N THR A 301 12.40 12.14 6.56
CA THR A 301 13.21 13.12 7.29
C THR A 301 14.46 12.42 7.84
N PRO A 302 15.68 12.76 7.34
CA PRO A 302 16.89 12.07 7.76
C PRO A 302 17.13 12.17 9.28
N ASN A 303 17.68 11.11 9.86
CA ASN A 303 18.14 11.06 11.25
C ASN A 303 17.04 11.19 12.33
N ILE A 304 15.79 10.84 12.04
CA ILE A 304 14.76 10.69 13.06
C ILE A 304 14.89 9.31 13.72
N GLY A 305 15.30 9.29 15.00
CA GLY A 305 15.44 8.08 15.79
C GLY A 305 14.21 7.73 16.63
N ILE A 306 14.29 6.62 17.37
CA ILE A 306 13.18 6.10 18.20
C ILE A 306 12.70 7.13 19.23
N SER A 307 13.62 7.88 19.87
CA SER A 307 13.26 8.90 20.85
C SER A 307 12.44 10.03 20.23
N GLN A 308 12.82 10.50 19.03
CA GLN A 308 12.13 11.57 18.31
C GLN A 308 10.75 11.12 17.81
N LYS A 309 10.64 9.87 17.32
CA LYS A 309 9.33 9.26 17.01
C LYS A 309 8.42 9.24 18.25
N GLY A 310 8.96 8.86 19.40
CA GLY A 310 8.22 8.86 20.67
C GLY A 310 7.72 10.25 21.07
N ILE A 311 8.54 11.28 20.87
CA ILE A 311 8.16 12.68 21.12
C ILE A 311 7.03 13.10 20.19
N LEU A 312 7.15 12.83 18.89
CA LEU A 312 6.13 13.21 17.91
C LEU A 312 4.81 12.48 18.17
N ILE A 313 4.86 11.19 18.55
CA ILE A 313 3.65 10.44 18.98
C ILE A 313 2.98 11.09 20.18
N SER A 314 3.76 11.49 21.21
CA SER A 314 3.20 12.18 22.39
C SER A 314 2.55 13.49 22.02
N ILE A 315 3.23 14.32 21.26
CA ILE A 315 2.73 15.63 20.82
C ILE A 315 1.45 15.48 20.00
N LEU A 316 1.39 14.53 19.08
CA LEU A 316 0.17 14.29 18.29
C LEU A 316 -1.00 13.79 19.14
N ASN A 317 -0.75 12.99 20.18
CA ASN A 317 -1.82 12.59 21.09
C ASN A 317 -2.34 13.80 21.87
N ASP A 318 -1.44 14.60 22.45
CA ASP A 318 -1.82 15.81 23.20
C ASP A 318 -2.59 16.79 22.30
N LEU A 319 -2.10 17.00 21.08
CA LEU A 319 -2.73 17.87 20.07
C LEU A 319 -4.16 17.40 19.73
N PHE A 320 -4.36 16.12 19.44
CA PHE A 320 -5.69 15.59 19.13
C PHE A 320 -6.61 15.42 20.35
N ASP A 321 -6.09 15.44 21.56
CA ASP A 321 -6.89 15.47 22.77
C ASP A 321 -7.39 16.89 23.09
N ASP A 322 -6.60 17.93 22.74
CA ASP A 322 -7.00 19.33 22.93
C ASP A 322 -7.95 19.84 21.82
N PHE A 323 -7.91 19.24 20.63
CA PHE A 323 -8.75 19.58 19.47
C PHE A 323 -9.95 18.62 19.34
N GLU A 324 -10.92 18.68 20.27
CA GLU A 324 -12.05 17.74 20.31
C GLU A 324 -13.00 17.84 19.10
N GLU A 325 -13.25 19.06 18.59
CA GLU A 325 -14.27 19.35 17.55
C GLU A 325 -13.69 19.79 16.22
N LYS A 326 -12.40 20.18 16.15
CA LYS A 326 -11.74 20.70 14.96
C LYS A 326 -10.50 19.87 14.64
N LEU A 327 -10.29 19.56 13.36
CA LEU A 327 -9.06 18.92 12.94
C LEU A 327 -7.87 19.88 13.10
N PRO A 328 -6.81 19.51 13.83
CA PRO A 328 -5.63 20.34 13.95
C PRO A 328 -4.90 20.45 12.61
N SER A 329 -4.23 21.58 12.40
CA SER A 329 -3.38 21.85 11.24
C SER A 329 -1.92 21.44 11.47
N VAL A 330 -1.11 21.43 10.41
CA VAL A 330 0.35 21.25 10.54
C VAL A 330 0.98 22.44 11.27
N GLY A 331 0.38 23.64 11.18
CA GLY A 331 0.77 24.81 11.97
C GLY A 331 0.59 24.58 13.46
N ASP A 332 -0.59 24.06 13.87
CA ASP A 332 -0.85 23.69 15.26
C ASP A 332 0.14 22.63 15.76
N LEU A 333 0.45 21.63 14.93
CA LEU A 333 1.47 20.62 15.26
C LEU A 333 2.84 21.26 15.50
N PHE A 334 3.23 22.23 14.68
CA PHE A 334 4.49 22.96 14.87
C PHE A 334 4.49 23.77 16.18
N GLU A 335 3.41 24.45 16.53
CA GLU A 335 3.31 25.20 17.78
C GLU A 335 3.44 24.30 19.02
N TYR A 336 2.82 23.11 19.00
CA TYR A 336 2.97 22.12 20.07
C TYR A 336 4.40 21.58 20.17
N LEU A 337 5.04 21.33 19.02
CA LEU A 337 6.44 20.89 18.96
C LEU A 337 7.38 21.96 19.51
N ASP A 338 7.24 23.21 19.07
CA ASP A 338 8.07 24.34 19.52
C ASP A 338 7.92 24.55 21.03
N THR A 339 6.68 24.53 21.54
CA THR A 339 6.37 24.58 22.97
C THR A 339 7.06 23.47 23.74
N TYR A 340 7.04 22.22 23.22
CA TYR A 340 7.70 21.08 23.85
C TYR A 340 9.22 21.28 23.92
N TYR A 341 9.86 21.74 22.81
CA TYR A 341 11.28 21.96 22.74
C TYR A 341 11.72 23.09 23.68
N THR A 342 10.98 24.17 23.72
CA THR A 342 11.23 25.33 24.59
C THR A 342 11.12 24.95 26.08
N LYS A 343 10.03 24.31 26.48
CA LYS A 343 9.81 23.87 27.87
C LYS A 343 10.87 22.90 28.39
N ASN A 344 11.40 22.05 27.53
CA ASN A 344 12.39 21.02 27.88
C ASN A 344 13.84 21.45 27.60
N ASN A 345 14.08 22.71 27.22
CA ASN A 345 15.40 23.23 26.84
C ASN A 345 16.12 22.33 25.81
N LYS A 346 15.36 21.75 24.87
CA LYS A 346 15.91 20.88 23.83
C LYS A 346 16.51 21.70 22.69
N LYS A 347 17.64 21.23 22.17
CA LYS A 347 18.19 21.76 20.92
C LYS A 347 17.33 21.30 19.74
N GLN A 348 17.12 22.19 18.79
CA GLN A 348 16.47 21.87 17.52
C GLN A 348 17.25 20.75 16.82
N ASP A 349 16.55 19.71 16.43
CA ASP A 349 17.09 18.52 15.78
C ASP A 349 16.36 18.23 14.46
N SER A 350 16.61 17.07 13.87
CA SER A 350 15.99 16.68 12.59
C SER A 350 14.47 16.59 12.65
N LEU A 351 13.86 16.22 13.78
CA LEU A 351 12.41 16.23 13.94
C LEU A 351 11.87 17.67 13.87
N TYR A 352 12.50 18.57 14.64
CA TYR A 352 12.12 19.99 14.63
C TYR A 352 12.22 20.57 13.22
N ALA A 353 13.36 20.35 12.53
CA ALA A 353 13.56 20.82 11.16
C ALA A 353 12.55 20.23 10.16
N GLY A 354 12.23 18.95 10.28
CA GLY A 354 11.27 18.27 9.40
C GLY A 354 9.85 18.81 9.53
N ILE A 355 9.37 19.00 10.77
CA ILE A 355 8.02 19.56 10.99
C ILE A 355 7.99 21.06 10.60
N THR A 356 9.04 21.83 10.92
CA THR A 356 9.16 23.23 10.46
C THR A 356 9.05 23.34 8.93
N ALA A 357 9.71 22.43 8.21
CA ALA A 357 9.70 22.47 6.75
C ALA A 357 8.29 22.28 6.16
N ILE A 358 7.47 21.36 6.72
CA ILE A 358 6.10 21.11 6.24
C ILE A 358 5.08 22.13 6.78
N SER A 359 5.38 22.84 7.87
CA SER A 359 4.52 23.90 8.41
C SER A 359 4.65 25.24 7.68
N SER A 360 5.63 25.37 6.76
CA SER A 360 5.94 26.61 6.04
C SER A 360 5.01 26.87 4.85
N ASN A 361 3.69 26.92 5.07
CA ASN A 361 2.66 27.18 4.03
C ASN A 361 2.65 26.19 2.85
N ILE A 362 3.21 24.99 3.02
CA ILE A 362 3.17 23.94 1.99
C ILE A 362 1.77 23.33 1.90
N PHE A 363 1.13 23.16 3.05
CA PHE A 363 -0.23 22.65 3.15
C PHE A 363 -1.16 23.75 3.64
N ASN A 364 -2.18 24.05 2.84
CA ASN A 364 -3.22 24.99 3.24
C ASN A 364 -4.27 24.24 4.06
N CYS A 365 -4.21 24.45 5.38
CA CYS A 365 -4.87 23.58 6.36
C CYS A 365 -6.24 24.07 6.83
N ASP A 366 -6.82 25.08 6.20
CA ASP A 366 -8.08 25.67 6.67
C ASP A 366 -9.32 24.79 6.36
N ARG A 367 -9.19 23.74 5.56
CA ARG A 367 -10.27 22.84 5.19
C ARG A 367 -10.16 21.50 5.88
N THR A 368 -11.25 21.03 6.44
CA THR A 368 -11.43 19.68 6.99
C THR A 368 -11.64 18.63 5.91
N ASP A 369 -12.17 19.02 4.75
CA ASP A 369 -12.41 18.17 3.59
C ASP A 369 -11.42 18.54 2.49
N SER A 370 -10.51 17.63 2.17
CA SER A 370 -9.56 17.85 1.08
C SER A 370 -10.27 17.74 -0.26
N SER A 371 -10.20 18.77 -1.08
CA SER A 371 -10.61 18.74 -2.49
C SER A 371 -9.68 17.89 -3.36
N LEU A 372 -8.67 17.26 -2.76
CA LEU A 372 -7.60 16.53 -3.43
C LEU A 372 -8.10 15.40 -4.36
N LEU A 373 -9.29 14.86 -4.11
CA LEU A 373 -9.90 13.78 -4.89
C LEU A 373 -11.05 14.24 -5.80
N ASP A 374 -11.55 15.45 -5.57
CA ASP A 374 -12.71 15.97 -6.29
C ASP A 374 -12.32 16.60 -7.63
N GLU A 375 -11.05 16.94 -7.79
CA GLU A 375 -10.50 17.64 -8.94
C GLU A 375 -9.27 16.91 -9.49
N SER A 376 -8.97 17.11 -10.77
CA SER A 376 -7.68 16.72 -11.33
C SER A 376 -6.63 17.76 -10.93
N LEU A 377 -5.46 17.30 -10.49
CA LEU A 377 -4.39 18.16 -9.96
C LEU A 377 -3.07 17.94 -10.70
N TYR A 378 -2.44 19.02 -11.10
CA TYR A 378 -1.05 19.06 -11.55
C TYR A 378 -0.21 19.73 -10.44
N LEU A 379 0.50 18.92 -9.66
CA LEU A 379 1.32 19.38 -8.54
C LEU A 379 2.75 19.62 -9.01
N ASN A 380 3.10 20.90 -9.17
CA ASN A 380 4.44 21.34 -9.51
C ASN A 380 5.31 21.35 -8.24
N LEU A 381 6.35 20.52 -8.23
CA LEU A 381 7.31 20.39 -7.13
C LEU A 381 8.63 21.05 -7.53
N PRO A 382 8.77 22.39 -7.38
CA PRO A 382 9.87 23.12 -7.95
C PRO A 382 11.21 22.76 -7.29
N PRO A 383 12.34 22.88 -8.03
CA PRO A 383 13.67 22.47 -7.57
C PRO A 383 14.23 23.32 -6.42
N GLU A 384 13.60 24.46 -6.10
CA GLU A 384 13.89 25.28 -4.92
C GLU A 384 13.60 24.55 -3.61
N LEU A 385 12.66 23.59 -3.64
CA LEU A 385 12.43 22.69 -2.51
C LEU A 385 13.51 21.61 -2.49
N SER A 386 14.02 21.29 -1.30
CA SER A 386 14.98 20.18 -1.17
C SER A 386 14.35 18.84 -1.61
N ASP A 387 15.17 17.93 -2.12
CA ASP A 387 14.70 16.58 -2.54
C ASP A 387 13.97 15.85 -1.41
N THR A 388 14.46 15.96 -0.19
CA THR A 388 13.82 15.38 1.00
C THR A 388 12.42 15.91 1.20
N LEU A 389 12.22 17.22 1.08
CA LEU A 389 10.93 17.86 1.27
C LEU A 389 9.95 17.49 0.14
N ARG A 390 10.40 17.49 -1.11
CA ARG A 390 9.60 17.04 -2.26
C ARG A 390 9.12 15.59 -2.08
N GLN A 391 10.02 14.70 -1.66
CA GLN A 391 9.66 13.30 -1.36
C GLN A 391 8.66 13.21 -0.21
N LEU A 392 8.88 13.95 0.87
CA LEU A 392 7.95 13.96 2.02
C LEU A 392 6.55 14.43 1.62
N ILE A 393 6.42 15.49 0.84
CA ILE A 393 5.14 16.00 0.34
C ILE A 393 4.42 14.93 -0.47
N VAL A 394 5.09 14.32 -1.44
CA VAL A 394 4.51 13.27 -2.28
C VAL A 394 4.01 12.11 -1.42
N PHE A 395 4.82 11.65 -0.46
CA PHE A 395 4.43 10.49 0.35
C PHE A 395 3.36 10.79 1.40
N LEU A 396 3.26 12.01 1.91
CA LEU A 396 2.12 12.41 2.75
C LEU A 396 0.80 12.36 1.96
N ILE A 397 0.82 12.81 0.71
CA ILE A 397 -0.36 12.72 -0.16
C ILE A 397 -0.66 11.26 -0.52
N LEU A 398 0.35 10.47 -0.90
CA LEU A 398 0.17 9.06 -1.24
C LEU A 398 -0.35 8.24 -0.04
N ASP A 399 0.14 8.49 1.18
CA ASP A 399 -0.33 7.82 2.40
C ASP A 399 -1.79 8.18 2.72
N TYR A 400 -2.16 9.44 2.50
CA TYR A 400 -3.56 9.85 2.56
C TYR A 400 -4.42 9.09 1.54
N LEU A 401 -4.00 9.01 0.27
CA LEU A 401 -4.74 8.30 -0.79
C LEU A 401 -4.89 6.81 -0.45
N VAL A 402 -3.83 6.18 0.04
CA VAL A 402 -3.87 4.78 0.50
C VAL A 402 -4.87 4.62 1.64
N THR A 403 -4.83 5.50 2.64
CA THR A 403 -5.72 5.45 3.80
C THR A 403 -7.18 5.65 3.39
N TYR A 404 -7.43 6.64 2.54
CA TYR A 404 -8.75 6.95 2.02
C TYR A 404 -9.34 5.78 1.22
N PHE A 405 -8.65 5.33 0.16
CA PHE A 405 -9.15 4.25 -0.69
C PHE A 405 -9.20 2.89 0.01
N SER A 406 -8.32 2.64 1.00
CA SER A 406 -8.42 1.43 1.83
C SER A 406 -9.70 1.38 2.65
N SER A 407 -10.30 2.52 2.97
CA SER A 407 -11.59 2.61 3.67
C SER A 407 -12.80 2.41 2.75
N THR A 408 -12.62 2.41 1.41
CA THR A 408 -13.68 2.18 0.44
C THR A 408 -13.88 0.69 0.15
N ASN A 409 -14.99 0.32 -0.50
CA ASN A 409 -15.17 -1.04 -0.99
C ASN A 409 -14.20 -1.33 -2.15
N ASP A 410 -13.90 -2.62 -2.38
CA ASP A 410 -13.25 -3.03 -3.62
C ASP A 410 -14.18 -2.79 -4.81
N CYS A 411 -13.60 -2.45 -5.96
CA CYS A 411 -14.35 -2.37 -7.20
C CYS A 411 -14.77 -3.77 -7.64
N VAL A 412 -16.01 -3.88 -8.13
CA VAL A 412 -16.55 -5.15 -8.64
C VAL A 412 -16.65 -5.05 -10.16
N PRO A 413 -15.94 -5.91 -10.91
CA PRO A 413 -16.02 -5.92 -12.36
C PRO A 413 -17.45 -6.21 -12.88
N VAL A 414 -17.81 -5.58 -14.00
CA VAL A 414 -19.04 -5.85 -14.73
C VAL A 414 -18.68 -6.11 -16.20
N ASP A 415 -19.13 -7.22 -16.78
CA ASP A 415 -18.88 -7.59 -18.18
C ASP A 415 -17.39 -7.50 -18.60
N ASN A 416 -16.49 -7.97 -17.75
CA ASN A 416 -15.03 -7.87 -17.86
C ASN A 416 -14.46 -6.43 -17.82
N ILE A 417 -15.27 -5.43 -17.56
CA ILE A 417 -14.81 -4.05 -17.36
C ILE A 417 -14.56 -3.85 -15.85
N PHE A 418 -13.34 -3.44 -15.51
CA PHE A 418 -12.99 -3.10 -14.13
C PHE A 418 -13.25 -1.62 -13.86
N PRO A 419 -14.05 -1.26 -12.84
CA PRO A 419 -14.33 0.14 -12.53
C PRO A 419 -13.07 0.90 -12.10
N LEU A 420 -12.95 2.14 -12.56
CA LEU A 420 -11.85 3.04 -12.23
C LEU A 420 -12.34 4.19 -11.34
N ARG A 421 -11.51 4.65 -10.40
CA ARG A 421 -11.85 5.75 -9.48
C ARG A 421 -10.89 6.92 -9.56
N HIS A 422 -9.61 6.65 -9.81
CA HIS A 422 -8.60 7.71 -9.83
C HIS A 422 -7.34 7.28 -10.57
N VAL A 423 -6.58 8.26 -11.10
CA VAL A 423 -5.28 8.05 -11.73
C VAL A 423 -4.21 8.81 -10.95
N ILE A 424 -3.09 8.15 -10.67
CA ILE A 424 -1.93 8.75 -9.99
C ILE A 424 -0.75 8.66 -10.93
N VAL A 425 -0.16 9.81 -11.27
CA VAL A 425 1.05 9.87 -12.10
C VAL A 425 2.23 10.33 -11.26
N ILE A 426 3.29 9.52 -11.24
CA ILE A 426 4.52 9.80 -10.51
C ILE A 426 5.64 9.99 -11.53
N ASP A 427 6.04 11.24 -11.73
CA ASP A 427 7.22 11.54 -12.55
C ASP A 427 8.50 11.30 -11.75
N GLU A 428 9.59 11.02 -12.46
CA GLU A 428 10.92 10.69 -11.91
C GLU A 428 10.86 9.57 -10.84
N ALA A 429 10.06 8.53 -11.08
CA ALA A 429 9.82 7.43 -10.14
C ALA A 429 11.11 6.77 -9.63
N HIS A 430 12.22 6.81 -10.40
CA HIS A 430 13.51 6.26 -9.98
C HIS A 430 14.03 6.82 -8.64
N ILE A 431 13.65 8.05 -8.29
CA ILE A 431 14.02 8.71 -7.03
C ILE A 431 13.46 7.93 -5.85
N TYR A 432 12.22 7.45 -5.99
CA TYR A 432 11.52 6.66 -4.98
C TYR A 432 11.90 5.18 -5.02
N LEU A 433 12.03 4.63 -6.23
CA LEU A 433 12.34 3.20 -6.43
C LEU A 433 13.73 2.84 -5.89
N LYS A 434 14.72 3.73 -5.97
CA LYS A 434 16.08 3.55 -5.44
C LYS A 434 16.18 3.73 -3.92
N ASN A 435 15.25 4.44 -3.29
CA ASN A 435 15.18 4.60 -1.84
C ASN A 435 14.50 3.38 -1.23
N LYS A 436 15.18 2.67 -0.32
CA LYS A 436 14.68 1.41 0.29
C LYS A 436 13.30 1.59 0.94
N ASN A 437 13.11 2.63 1.73
CA ASN A 437 11.88 2.81 2.49
C ASN A 437 10.74 3.29 1.57
N ALA A 438 11.04 4.21 0.64
CA ALA A 438 10.10 4.67 -0.36
C ALA A 438 9.65 3.53 -1.28
N SER A 439 10.56 2.64 -1.69
CA SER A 439 10.22 1.50 -2.55
C SER A 439 9.28 0.50 -1.86
N ILE A 440 9.46 0.26 -0.55
CA ILE A 440 8.54 -0.59 0.23
C ILE A 440 7.14 0.05 0.34
N ALA A 441 7.08 1.37 0.59
CA ALA A 441 5.82 2.10 0.64
C ALA A 441 5.08 2.07 -0.70
N LEU A 442 5.80 2.30 -1.82
CA LEU A 442 5.26 2.21 -3.17
C LEU A 442 4.76 0.80 -3.52
N GLU A 443 5.52 -0.25 -3.18
CA GLU A 443 5.08 -1.63 -3.39
C GLU A 443 3.75 -1.91 -2.67
N LYS A 444 3.68 -1.54 -1.40
CA LYS A 444 2.45 -1.69 -0.61
C LYS A 444 1.28 -0.94 -1.25
N MET A 445 1.50 0.28 -1.71
CA MET A 445 0.50 1.10 -2.39
C MET A 445 0.00 0.43 -3.68
N LEU A 446 0.90 -0.01 -4.56
CA LEU A 446 0.56 -0.69 -5.82
C LEU A 446 -0.33 -1.93 -5.59
N ARG A 447 -0.06 -2.68 -4.52
CA ARG A 447 -0.88 -3.86 -4.15
C ARG A 447 -2.24 -3.48 -3.59
N LEU A 448 -2.30 -2.53 -2.66
CA LEU A 448 -3.53 -2.17 -1.96
C LEU A 448 -4.52 -1.42 -2.86
N LEU A 449 -4.03 -0.54 -3.73
CA LEU A 449 -4.87 0.31 -4.56
C LEU A 449 -5.39 -0.40 -5.82
N ARG A 450 -4.80 -1.54 -6.21
CA ARG A 450 -5.22 -2.31 -7.38
C ARG A 450 -6.70 -2.71 -7.33
N SER A 451 -7.19 -3.24 -6.20
CA SER A 451 -8.60 -3.63 -6.04
C SER A 451 -9.54 -2.43 -5.86
N LYS A 452 -9.00 -1.24 -5.64
CA LYS A 452 -9.74 0.00 -5.38
C LYS A 452 -10.03 0.83 -6.63
N GLY A 453 -9.67 0.35 -7.81
CA GLY A 453 -9.90 1.08 -9.06
C GLY A 453 -8.91 2.21 -9.30
N ILE A 454 -7.74 2.17 -8.69
CA ILE A 454 -6.70 3.18 -8.87
C ILE A 454 -5.71 2.71 -9.93
N VAL A 455 -5.43 3.59 -10.88
CA VAL A 455 -4.40 3.40 -11.90
C VAL A 455 -3.17 4.20 -11.47
N ILE A 456 -2.02 3.53 -11.41
CA ILE A 456 -0.76 4.19 -11.10
C ILE A 456 0.12 4.16 -12.33
N ILE A 457 0.59 5.34 -12.74
CA ILE A 457 1.47 5.55 -13.87
C ILE A 457 2.80 6.07 -13.36
N MET A 458 3.87 5.33 -13.59
CA MET A 458 5.21 5.68 -13.15
C MET A 458 6.10 6.02 -14.35
N LEU A 459 6.75 7.17 -14.31
CA LEU A 459 7.71 7.61 -15.32
C LEU A 459 9.12 7.54 -14.78
N SER A 460 10.04 6.91 -15.50
CA SER A 460 11.45 6.81 -15.10
C SER A 460 12.41 7.00 -16.27
N GLN A 461 13.69 7.19 -15.99
CA GLN A 461 14.70 7.46 -17.01
C GLN A 461 15.20 6.19 -17.71
N GLY A 462 15.17 5.03 -17.05
CA GLY A 462 15.62 3.76 -17.58
C GLY A 462 14.72 2.59 -17.19
N ALA A 463 14.77 1.53 -17.98
CA ALA A 463 14.08 0.27 -17.71
C ALA A 463 14.63 -0.43 -16.45
N GLU A 464 15.93 -0.27 -16.18
CA GLU A 464 16.65 -0.80 -15.03
C GLU A 464 16.17 -0.23 -13.69
N ASP A 465 15.57 0.95 -13.68
CA ASP A 465 15.08 1.61 -12.48
C ASP A 465 13.95 0.82 -11.81
N TYR A 466 13.19 0.06 -12.58
CA TYR A 466 12.06 -0.73 -12.10
C TYR A 466 12.45 -2.07 -11.45
N LYS A 467 13.74 -2.43 -11.49
CA LYS A 467 14.28 -3.60 -10.79
C LYS A 467 15.33 -3.18 -9.79
N THR A 468 14.97 -3.17 -8.52
CA THR A 468 15.89 -2.88 -7.43
C THR A 468 16.42 -4.17 -6.77
N LYS A 469 17.40 -4.05 -5.89
CA LYS A 469 17.89 -5.19 -5.10
C LYS A 469 16.82 -5.80 -4.18
N ASN A 470 15.85 -4.99 -3.77
CA ASN A 470 14.87 -5.36 -2.77
C ASN A 470 13.53 -5.78 -3.39
N PHE A 471 13.21 -5.25 -4.57
CA PHE A 471 11.91 -5.45 -5.18
C PHE A 471 11.95 -5.32 -6.71
N ASP A 472 11.16 -6.14 -7.39
CA ASP A 472 10.95 -6.11 -8.84
C ASP A 472 9.56 -5.48 -9.12
N PHE A 473 9.57 -4.19 -9.44
CA PHE A 473 8.36 -3.41 -9.71
C PHE A 473 7.68 -3.81 -11.02
N VAL A 474 8.42 -4.42 -11.96
CA VAL A 474 7.85 -4.92 -13.22
C VAL A 474 6.73 -5.93 -12.93
N SER A 475 6.86 -6.72 -11.87
CA SER A 475 5.82 -7.66 -11.45
C SER A 475 4.48 -7.01 -11.03
N GLN A 476 4.49 -5.70 -10.71
CA GLN A 476 3.30 -4.92 -10.33
C GLN A 476 2.78 -4.03 -11.46
N VAL A 477 3.34 -4.17 -12.67
CA VAL A 477 2.97 -3.40 -13.86
C VAL A 477 2.64 -4.38 -14.98
N LYS A 478 1.57 -4.11 -15.71
CA LYS A 478 1.19 -4.94 -16.88
C LYS A 478 1.29 -4.21 -18.21
N ILE A 479 1.47 -2.90 -18.15
CA ILE A 479 1.58 -2.06 -19.34
C ILE A 479 2.93 -1.32 -19.28
N PRO A 480 4.05 -2.03 -19.49
CA PRO A 480 5.35 -1.41 -19.61
C PRO A 480 5.57 -0.83 -21.01
N ILE A 481 5.98 0.41 -21.08
CA ILE A 481 6.30 1.13 -22.31
C ILE A 481 7.77 1.57 -22.25
N CYS A 482 8.58 1.14 -23.19
CA CYS A 482 9.98 1.51 -23.28
C CYS A 482 10.17 2.54 -24.41
N LEU A 483 10.45 3.78 -24.05
CA LEU A 483 10.84 4.83 -25.00
C LEU A 483 12.34 4.78 -25.24
N ASN A 484 12.89 5.77 -25.98
CA ASN A 484 14.32 5.86 -26.17
C ASN A 484 15.03 6.01 -24.80
N ILE A 485 15.85 5.01 -24.46
CA ILE A 485 16.64 4.94 -23.21
C ILE A 485 18.13 4.91 -23.52
N GLN A 486 18.95 5.28 -22.53
CA GLN A 486 20.39 5.28 -22.70
C GLN A 486 20.97 3.84 -22.71
N ASN A 487 20.49 3.02 -21.80
CA ASN A 487 20.95 1.63 -21.67
C ASN A 487 20.05 0.69 -22.48
N LYS A 488 20.48 0.35 -23.70
CA LYS A 488 19.77 -0.54 -24.63
C LYS A 488 20.13 -2.01 -24.44
N ASP A 489 20.52 -2.45 -23.22
CA ASP A 489 20.78 -3.86 -22.95
C ASP A 489 19.52 -4.71 -23.16
N TYR A 490 19.64 -5.73 -24.02
CA TYR A 490 18.55 -6.61 -24.40
C TYR A 490 17.87 -7.26 -23.19
N LYS A 491 18.64 -7.78 -22.24
CA LYS A 491 18.10 -8.51 -21.08
C LYS A 491 17.33 -7.60 -20.12
N ILE A 492 17.77 -6.36 -19.98
CA ILE A 492 17.08 -5.36 -19.16
C ILE A 492 15.74 -5.00 -19.80
N ILE A 493 15.73 -4.76 -21.11
CA ILE A 493 14.51 -4.39 -21.83
C ILE A 493 13.55 -5.59 -21.92
N GLU A 494 14.06 -6.81 -22.18
CA GLU A 494 13.25 -8.04 -22.15
C GLU A 494 12.60 -8.26 -20.78
N HIS A 495 13.36 -8.08 -19.71
CA HIS A 495 12.82 -8.19 -18.36
C HIS A 495 11.71 -7.16 -18.12
N TYR A 496 11.92 -5.92 -18.56
CA TYR A 496 11.00 -4.81 -18.38
C TYR A 496 9.72 -4.97 -19.21
N LEU A 497 9.82 -5.31 -20.49
CA LEU A 497 8.67 -5.47 -21.40
C LEU A 497 7.98 -6.84 -21.28
N GLY A 498 8.59 -7.79 -20.59
CA GLY A 498 8.20 -9.20 -20.58
C GLY A 498 8.80 -9.99 -21.73
N THR A 499 8.91 -11.32 -21.56
CA THR A 499 9.51 -12.22 -22.54
C THR A 499 8.71 -12.20 -23.86
N PRO A 500 9.33 -11.83 -24.99
CA PRO A 500 8.66 -11.76 -26.27
C PRO A 500 8.50 -13.15 -26.89
N LYS A 501 7.57 -13.29 -27.83
CA LYS A 501 7.46 -14.52 -28.65
C LYS A 501 8.66 -14.72 -29.56
N SER A 502 9.31 -13.64 -30.00
CA SER A 502 10.48 -13.63 -30.84
C SER A 502 11.55 -12.68 -30.28
N SER A 503 12.72 -13.24 -29.94
CA SER A 503 13.87 -12.44 -29.50
C SER A 503 14.44 -11.56 -30.60
N ILE A 504 14.32 -11.99 -31.86
CA ILE A 504 14.79 -11.23 -33.03
C ILE A 504 13.97 -9.96 -33.18
N GLN A 505 12.64 -10.05 -33.10
CA GLN A 505 11.76 -8.89 -33.20
C GLN A 505 12.00 -7.87 -32.08
N LEU A 506 12.26 -8.34 -30.86
CA LEU A 506 12.60 -7.43 -29.76
C LEU A 506 13.95 -6.74 -30.03
N GLN A 507 14.96 -7.46 -30.53
CA GLN A 507 16.25 -6.85 -30.86
C GLN A 507 16.10 -5.80 -31.97
N GLU A 508 15.36 -6.09 -33.02
CA GLU A 508 15.06 -5.15 -34.11
C GLU A 508 14.33 -3.91 -33.58
N ALA A 509 13.35 -4.09 -32.68
CA ALA A 509 12.66 -2.98 -32.06
C ALA A 509 13.58 -2.13 -31.18
N ILE A 510 14.51 -2.74 -30.44
CA ILE A 510 15.51 -2.02 -29.63
C ILE A 510 16.45 -1.19 -30.52
N ASP A 511 16.88 -1.75 -31.63
CA ASP A 511 17.79 -1.10 -32.58
C ASP A 511 17.10 0.10 -33.29
N ASP A 512 15.78 0.01 -33.53
CA ASP A 512 14.96 1.07 -34.14
C ASP A 512 14.52 2.16 -33.15
N LEU A 513 14.75 1.97 -31.84
CA LEU A 513 14.40 2.97 -30.83
C LEU A 513 15.14 4.28 -31.05
N SER A 514 14.36 5.35 -31.24
CA SER A 514 14.85 6.71 -31.44
C SER A 514 13.96 7.72 -30.68
N THR A 515 14.29 8.99 -30.77
CA THR A 515 13.45 10.04 -30.18
C THR A 515 12.05 9.95 -30.78
N THR A 516 11.01 10.05 -29.94
CA THR A 516 9.58 9.94 -30.30
C THR A 516 9.10 8.55 -30.72
N LYS A 517 9.93 7.52 -30.61
CA LYS A 517 9.51 6.13 -30.75
C LYS A 517 9.49 5.41 -29.40
N GLY A 518 8.60 4.43 -29.28
CA GLY A 518 8.49 3.57 -28.11
C GLY A 518 8.29 2.12 -28.52
N ILE A 519 8.53 1.19 -27.60
CA ILE A 519 8.21 -0.22 -27.71
C ILE A 519 7.17 -0.58 -26.66
N ILE A 520 6.16 -1.32 -27.07
CA ILE A 520 5.21 -2.00 -26.20
C ILE A 520 5.09 -3.45 -26.65
N ASN A 521 4.97 -4.38 -25.70
CA ASN A 521 4.83 -5.81 -25.99
C ASN A 521 3.39 -6.25 -25.69
N LEU A 522 2.45 -5.91 -26.57
CA LEU A 522 1.04 -6.35 -26.47
C LEU A 522 0.86 -7.79 -26.98
N SER A 523 1.13 -8.01 -28.25
CA SER A 523 1.14 -9.34 -28.88
C SER A 523 2.53 -9.72 -29.37
N GLU A 524 3.26 -8.75 -29.88
CA GLU A 524 4.63 -8.77 -30.37
C GLU A 524 5.29 -7.44 -30.06
N PRO A 525 6.60 -7.45 -29.67
CA PRO A 525 7.31 -6.21 -29.42
C PRO A 525 7.58 -5.49 -30.75
N LYS A 526 6.97 -4.32 -30.91
CA LYS A 526 7.16 -3.47 -32.10
C LYS A 526 7.39 -2.03 -31.67
N THR A 527 8.17 -1.31 -32.45
CA THR A 527 8.29 0.13 -32.32
C THR A 527 7.06 0.83 -32.90
N PHE A 528 6.69 1.91 -32.24
CA PHE A 528 5.61 2.79 -32.68
C PHE A 528 5.99 4.26 -32.44
N ARG A 529 5.43 5.15 -33.22
CA ARG A 529 5.55 6.60 -33.05
C ARG A 529 4.57 7.06 -31.97
N LEU A 530 5.07 7.75 -30.97
CA LEU A 530 4.29 8.18 -29.81
C LEU A 530 3.19 9.18 -30.18
N ALA A 531 2.03 9.05 -29.57
CA ALA A 531 1.11 10.17 -29.39
C ALA A 531 1.84 11.29 -28.64
N GLN A 532 1.65 12.53 -29.06
CA GLN A 532 2.38 13.65 -28.51
C GLN A 532 1.43 14.83 -28.28
N TRP A 533 1.29 15.23 -27.02
CA TRP A 533 0.41 16.31 -26.60
C TRP A 533 0.52 17.58 -27.45
N TRP A 534 1.72 18.02 -27.82
CA TRP A 534 1.87 19.22 -28.62
C TRP A 534 1.16 19.17 -29.98
N LYS A 535 1.01 17.97 -30.58
CA LYS A 535 0.25 17.80 -31.84
C LYS A 535 -1.24 17.92 -31.59
N THR A 536 -1.72 17.30 -30.51
CA THR A 536 -3.12 17.41 -30.06
C THR A 536 -3.46 18.85 -29.73
N GLU A 537 -2.59 19.52 -28.96
CA GLU A 537 -2.71 20.95 -28.63
C GLU A 537 -2.75 21.84 -29.87
N GLN A 538 -1.90 21.58 -30.86
CA GLN A 538 -1.93 22.32 -32.12
C GLN A 538 -3.22 22.12 -32.90
N ALA A 539 -3.76 20.90 -32.90
CA ALA A 539 -5.04 20.58 -33.54
C ALA A 539 -6.23 21.26 -32.82
N LEU A 540 -6.19 21.39 -31.50
CA LEU A 540 -7.21 22.09 -30.71
C LEU A 540 -7.22 23.60 -30.94
N LYS A 541 -6.04 24.19 -31.22
CA LYS A 541 -5.88 25.63 -31.50
C LYS A 541 -6.16 26.03 -32.94
N SER A 542 -6.30 25.07 -33.88
CA SER A 542 -6.57 25.29 -35.30
C SER A 542 -8.07 25.30 -35.58
#